data_75085bb99fe2cb03499fb9c9cb180223
#
_entry.id   75085bb99fe2cb03499fb9c9cb180223
#
_cell.length_a   1.000
_cell.length_b   1.000
_cell.length_c   1.000
_cell.angle_alpha   90.00
_cell.angle_beta   90.00
_cell.angle_gamma   90.00
#
_symmetry.space_group_name_H-M   'P 1'
#
loop_
_entity.id
_entity.type
_entity.pdbx_description
1 polymer ?
#
loop_
_entity_poly.entity_id
_entity_poly.type
_entity_poly.pdbx_seq_one_letter_code
_entity_poly.pdbx_strand_id
1 'polypeptide(L)'
;MPRGPGPFHAGRLHAPSHRCPVDREVIEFQRLHKSYAVGGRAIAALQPLDLTIEAGEVFGIIGHSGAGKSTLIRLINRLEEPSGGRLLINGEDVTALDADGLRALRRRIGMIFQHFNLLSSRTVAANVAFPLELAGTPRAEIDARVAELLHTVGLEAHANKYPAQLSGGQKQRVGIARALATRPQILLCDEATSALDPQTTASVLNLLGQINRELGLTIVLITHEMDVIRRVCDRVAVLDAGALVETGPVTEVFLHPQHPTTRRFVSESEHIDEGVLHKDFEAVAGRIVRLTFLGGDTYEPLLGRIARDTGVDYNILSGRIDRIKDTPYGQLTVSLVGGDVQAAQAGFVAAGVHVEELRR
;
A
#
# COMPACT_ATOMS: atom_id res chain seq x y z
N MET A 1 -23.25 17.30 -59.67
CA MET A 1 -23.01 16.07 -58.87
C MET A 1 -21.72 16.26 -58.11
N PRO A 2 -21.75 16.49 -56.80
CA PRO A 2 -20.55 16.56 -55.96
C PRO A 2 -20.22 15.15 -55.43
N ARG A 3 -18.91 14.80 -55.47
CA ARG A 3 -18.32 13.54 -55.01
C ARG A 3 -18.38 13.49 -53.48
N GLY A 4 -18.81 12.34 -52.93
CA GLY A 4 -18.83 12.06 -51.51
C GLY A 4 -17.43 11.86 -50.91
N PRO A 5 -17.27 12.05 -49.61
CA PRO A 5 -15.99 11.86 -48.93
C PRO A 5 -15.65 10.38 -48.75
N GLY A 6 -14.39 10.05 -49.01
CA GLY A 6 -13.80 8.72 -48.87
C GLY A 6 -13.62 8.31 -47.39
N PRO A 7 -13.34 7.03 -47.12
CA PRO A 7 -13.35 6.48 -45.77
C PRO A 7 -12.15 6.96 -44.96
N PHE A 8 -12.45 7.39 -43.71
CA PHE A 8 -11.47 7.70 -42.68
C PHE A 8 -10.69 6.42 -42.31
N HIS A 9 -9.39 6.42 -42.55
CA HIS A 9 -8.47 5.45 -41.97
C HIS A 9 -8.39 5.69 -40.44
N ALA A 10 -8.93 4.77 -39.67
CA ALA A 10 -8.69 4.67 -38.23
C ALA A 10 -7.20 4.34 -38.04
N GLY A 11 -6.43 5.34 -37.65
CA GLY A 11 -5.07 5.18 -37.15
C GLY A 11 -5.07 4.29 -35.92
N ARG A 12 -4.45 3.12 -36.01
CA ARG A 12 -4.14 2.27 -34.86
C ARG A 12 -3.25 3.07 -33.91
N LEU A 13 -3.79 3.45 -32.77
CA LEU A 13 -2.98 3.90 -31.64
C LEU A 13 -2.08 2.74 -31.22
N HIS A 14 -0.80 2.88 -31.50
CA HIS A 14 0.25 2.00 -30.96
C HIS A 14 0.23 2.13 -29.43
N ALA A 15 -0.17 1.06 -28.76
CA ALA A 15 0.15 0.86 -27.37
C ALA A 15 1.69 0.87 -27.23
N PRO A 16 2.28 1.54 -26.26
CA PRO A 16 3.71 1.42 -25.99
C PRO A 16 3.96 0.02 -25.39
N SER A 17 4.33 -0.91 -26.28
CA SER A 17 4.86 -2.21 -25.91
C SER A 17 6.36 -2.07 -25.63
N HIS A 18 6.80 -2.90 -24.69
CA HIS A 18 8.18 -3.20 -24.36
C HIS A 18 8.85 -2.28 -23.32
N ARG A 19 8.46 -2.46 -22.05
CA ARG A 19 9.48 -2.45 -21.01
C ARG A 19 10.36 -3.67 -21.25
N CYS A 20 11.64 -3.45 -21.56
CA CYS A 20 12.69 -4.47 -21.43
C CYS A 20 12.55 -5.11 -20.03
N PRO A 21 12.87 -6.41 -19.89
CA PRO A 21 13.07 -7.00 -18.59
C PRO A 21 14.34 -6.38 -17.99
N VAL A 22 14.19 -5.24 -17.34
CA VAL A 22 15.17 -4.72 -16.37
C VAL A 22 15.19 -5.75 -15.25
N ASP A 23 16.37 -6.21 -14.86
CA ASP A 23 16.55 -7.04 -13.67
C ASP A 23 15.70 -6.47 -12.55
N ARG A 24 14.67 -7.22 -12.13
CA ARG A 24 13.70 -6.76 -11.16
C ARG A 24 14.42 -6.71 -9.82
N GLU A 25 14.79 -5.51 -9.43
CA GLU A 25 15.31 -5.27 -8.09
C GLU A 25 14.28 -5.75 -7.08
N VAL A 26 14.70 -6.58 -6.16
CA VAL A 26 13.82 -7.29 -5.25
C VAL A 26 14.38 -7.16 -3.85
N ILE A 27 13.51 -6.97 -2.87
CA ILE A 27 13.85 -7.22 -1.47
C ILE A 27 13.34 -8.62 -1.17
N GLU A 28 14.25 -9.54 -0.87
CA GLU A 28 13.93 -10.93 -0.61
C GLU A 28 14.34 -11.32 0.81
N PHE A 29 13.36 -11.78 1.57
CA PHE A 29 13.56 -12.33 2.91
C PHE A 29 13.58 -13.85 2.82
N GLN A 30 14.65 -14.47 3.28
CA GLN A 30 14.84 -15.91 3.31
C GLN A 30 14.94 -16.39 4.75
N ARG A 31 13.81 -16.90 5.29
CA ARG A 31 13.68 -17.35 6.68
C ARG A 31 14.21 -16.32 7.69
N LEU A 32 14.06 -15.03 7.36
CA LEU A 32 14.54 -13.94 8.19
C LEU A 32 13.75 -13.91 9.50
N HIS A 33 14.46 -13.82 10.64
CA HIS A 33 13.81 -13.75 11.95
C HIS A 33 14.59 -12.88 12.93
N LYS A 34 13.89 -12.42 13.97
CA LYS A 34 14.48 -11.61 15.03
C LYS A 34 13.92 -11.99 16.38
N SER A 35 14.81 -12.24 17.33
CA SER A 35 14.47 -12.43 18.74
C SER A 35 15.29 -11.47 19.61
N TYR A 36 14.67 -10.98 20.67
CA TYR A 36 15.31 -10.13 21.67
C TYR A 36 15.44 -10.90 22.98
N ALA A 37 16.55 -10.70 23.70
CA ALA A 37 16.73 -11.23 25.04
C ALA A 37 16.15 -10.21 26.04
N VAL A 38 15.08 -10.59 26.72
CA VAL A 38 14.45 -9.76 27.75
C VAL A 38 14.31 -10.57 29.02
N GLY A 39 14.98 -10.14 30.10
CA GLY A 39 14.93 -10.84 31.38
C GLY A 39 15.42 -12.30 31.32
N GLY A 40 16.41 -12.58 30.46
CA GLY A 40 16.95 -13.92 30.26
C GLY A 40 16.09 -14.87 29.42
N ARG A 41 14.99 -14.38 28.85
CA ARG A 41 14.12 -15.12 27.94
C ARG A 41 14.23 -14.57 26.52
N ALA A 42 14.26 -15.44 25.50
CA ALA A 42 14.20 -15.04 24.12
C ALA A 42 12.73 -14.77 23.75
N ILE A 43 12.45 -13.54 23.32
CA ILE A 43 11.13 -13.13 22.80
C ILE A 43 11.27 -12.96 21.29
N ALA A 44 10.56 -13.77 20.52
CA ALA A 44 10.51 -13.64 19.07
C ALA A 44 9.68 -12.40 18.69
N ALA A 45 10.35 -11.38 18.14
CA ALA A 45 9.70 -10.21 17.57
C ALA A 45 9.30 -10.44 16.11
N LEU A 46 10.04 -11.31 15.41
CA LEU A 46 9.72 -11.81 14.07
C LEU A 46 10.04 -13.30 14.03
N GLN A 47 9.04 -14.10 13.65
CA GLN A 47 9.21 -15.51 13.35
C GLN A 47 9.90 -15.68 12.00
N PRO A 48 10.51 -16.84 11.69
CA PRO A 48 11.11 -17.06 10.38
C PRO A 48 10.08 -16.84 9.26
N LEU A 49 10.34 -15.85 8.41
CA LEU A 49 9.45 -15.50 7.30
C LEU A 49 10.21 -15.49 5.97
N ASP A 50 9.47 -15.84 4.92
CA ASP A 50 9.87 -15.72 3.53
C ASP A 50 8.93 -14.72 2.87
N LEU A 51 9.49 -13.68 2.23
CA LEU A 51 8.71 -12.61 1.60
C LEU A 51 9.52 -12.00 0.47
N THR A 52 8.86 -11.66 -0.63
CA THR A 52 9.47 -10.96 -1.75
C THR A 52 8.71 -9.67 -2.05
N ILE A 53 9.44 -8.56 -2.19
CA ILE A 53 8.94 -7.26 -2.61
C ILE A 53 9.56 -6.94 -3.96
N GLU A 54 8.71 -6.65 -4.96
CA GLU A 54 9.13 -6.42 -6.33
C GLU A 54 9.59 -4.97 -6.57
N ALA A 55 10.42 -4.77 -7.60
CA ALA A 55 10.90 -3.45 -7.96
C ALA A 55 9.77 -2.54 -8.44
N GLY A 56 9.78 -1.29 -7.96
CA GLY A 56 8.83 -0.25 -8.37
C GLY A 56 7.43 -0.40 -7.79
N GLU A 57 7.14 -1.44 -6.99
CA GLU A 57 5.85 -1.55 -6.30
C GLU A 57 5.78 -0.70 -5.03
N VAL A 58 4.58 -0.36 -4.62
CA VAL A 58 4.28 0.13 -3.28
C VAL A 58 3.77 -1.04 -2.46
N PHE A 59 4.61 -1.55 -1.57
CA PHE A 59 4.33 -2.71 -0.74
C PHE A 59 3.93 -2.28 0.67
N GLY A 60 2.75 -2.72 1.11
CA GLY A 60 2.23 -2.44 2.44
C GLY A 60 2.56 -3.54 3.45
N ILE A 61 2.84 -3.16 4.69
CA ILE A 61 2.97 -4.09 5.82
C ILE A 61 2.00 -3.62 6.90
N ILE A 62 1.01 -4.46 7.21
CA ILE A 62 0.00 -4.15 8.22
C ILE A 62 0.04 -5.16 9.36
N GLY A 63 -0.39 -4.75 10.53
CA GLY A 63 -0.47 -5.58 11.74
C GLY A 63 -0.78 -4.73 12.97
N HIS A 64 -1.29 -5.35 14.04
CA HIS A 64 -1.51 -4.66 15.30
C HIS A 64 -0.20 -4.13 15.93
N SER A 65 -0.32 -3.29 16.94
CA SER A 65 0.84 -2.87 17.72
C SER A 65 1.56 -4.10 18.29
N GLY A 66 2.90 -4.13 18.16
CA GLY A 66 3.70 -5.28 18.58
C GLY A 66 3.77 -6.45 17.60
N ALA A 67 3.10 -6.40 16.44
CA ALA A 67 3.14 -7.48 15.44
C ALA A 67 4.51 -7.68 14.74
N GLY A 68 5.51 -6.83 15.01
CA GLY A 68 6.85 -6.96 14.43
C GLY A 68 7.13 -6.03 13.25
N LYS A 69 6.19 -5.19 12.82
CA LYS A 69 6.31 -4.29 11.65
C LYS A 69 7.55 -3.40 11.68
N SER A 70 7.75 -2.64 12.76
CA SER A 70 8.91 -1.74 12.88
C SER A 70 10.22 -2.52 13.00
N THR A 71 10.20 -3.75 13.53
CA THR A 71 11.37 -4.64 13.51
C THR A 71 11.70 -5.03 12.07
N LEU A 72 10.70 -5.42 11.27
CA LEU A 72 10.90 -5.82 9.89
C LEU A 72 11.53 -4.70 9.04
N ILE A 73 11.01 -3.46 9.14
CA ILE A 73 11.57 -2.32 8.39
C ILE A 73 13.01 -1.97 8.83
N ARG A 74 13.30 -2.12 10.13
CA ARG A 74 14.65 -1.90 10.66
C ARG A 74 15.65 -2.96 10.24
N LEU A 75 15.19 -4.16 9.95
CA LEU A 75 16.04 -5.22 9.36
C LEU A 75 16.41 -4.89 7.91
N ILE A 76 15.50 -4.27 7.12
CA ILE A 76 15.77 -3.92 5.71
C ILE A 76 16.98 -2.98 5.59
N ASN A 77 17.08 -1.96 6.43
CA ASN A 77 18.21 -1.02 6.41
C ASN A 77 19.30 -1.35 7.46
N ARG A 78 19.22 -2.55 8.06
CA ARG A 78 20.10 -3.05 9.12
C ARG A 78 20.35 -2.03 10.24
N LEU A 79 19.29 -1.34 10.68
CA LEU A 79 19.27 -0.66 11.97
C LEU A 79 19.15 -1.66 13.12
N GLU A 80 18.64 -2.86 12.82
CA GLU A 80 18.60 -4.04 13.68
C GLU A 80 19.29 -5.19 12.97
N GLU A 81 20.06 -5.98 13.72
CA GLU A 81 20.66 -7.20 13.18
C GLU A 81 19.66 -8.35 13.28
N PRO A 82 19.48 -9.16 12.21
CA PRO A 82 18.66 -10.36 12.28
C PRO A 82 19.25 -11.38 13.27
N SER A 83 18.42 -12.21 13.86
CA SER A 83 18.87 -13.35 14.67
C SER A 83 19.22 -14.57 13.80
N GLY A 84 18.74 -14.60 12.56
CA GLY A 84 19.10 -15.57 11.54
C GLY A 84 18.26 -15.38 10.27
N GLY A 85 18.48 -16.24 9.28
CA GLY A 85 17.98 -16.08 7.93
C GLY A 85 18.84 -15.13 7.11
N ARG A 86 18.38 -14.76 5.91
CA ARG A 86 19.06 -13.83 4.99
C ARG A 86 18.10 -12.76 4.51
N LEU A 87 18.68 -11.62 4.17
CA LEU A 87 18.01 -10.55 3.46
C LEU A 87 18.82 -10.21 2.22
N LEU A 88 18.21 -10.36 1.04
CA LEU A 88 18.83 -9.98 -0.21
C LEU A 88 18.15 -8.69 -0.72
N ILE A 89 18.97 -7.77 -1.21
CA ILE A 89 18.53 -6.58 -1.92
C ILE A 89 19.24 -6.54 -3.26
N ASN A 90 18.48 -6.61 -4.36
CA ASN A 90 19.03 -6.73 -5.71
C ASN A 90 19.95 -7.95 -5.86
N GLY A 91 19.65 -9.06 -5.18
CA GLY A 91 20.46 -10.27 -5.16
C GLY A 91 21.70 -10.22 -4.26
N GLU A 92 22.02 -9.07 -3.65
CA GLU A 92 23.12 -8.90 -2.71
C GLU A 92 22.68 -9.30 -1.29
N ASP A 93 23.38 -10.24 -0.64
CA ASP A 93 23.12 -10.59 0.76
C ASP A 93 23.58 -9.46 1.68
N VAL A 94 22.61 -8.65 2.12
CA VAL A 94 22.90 -7.50 2.97
C VAL A 94 23.16 -7.87 4.44
N THR A 95 22.88 -9.12 4.84
CA THR A 95 23.13 -9.57 6.21
C THR A 95 24.63 -9.79 6.48
N ALA A 96 25.42 -9.99 5.42
CA ALA A 96 26.86 -10.23 5.49
C ALA A 96 27.73 -8.97 5.28
N LEU A 97 27.10 -7.79 5.01
CA LEU A 97 27.84 -6.56 4.72
C LEU A 97 28.65 -6.07 5.93
N ASP A 98 29.86 -5.61 5.67
CA ASP A 98 30.67 -4.87 6.61
C ASP A 98 30.21 -3.42 6.80
N ALA A 99 30.94 -2.64 7.59
CA ALA A 99 30.58 -1.26 7.90
C ALA A 99 30.56 -0.34 6.66
N ASP A 100 31.42 -0.57 5.68
CA ASP A 100 31.47 0.22 4.44
C ASP A 100 30.34 -0.15 3.49
N GLY A 101 30.10 -1.45 3.30
CA GLY A 101 28.97 -1.97 2.55
C GLY A 101 27.63 -1.49 3.13
N LEU A 102 27.53 -1.48 4.48
CA LEU A 102 26.33 -1.00 5.16
C LEU A 102 26.10 0.52 4.96
N ARG A 103 27.18 1.32 4.93
CA ARG A 103 27.09 2.75 4.57
C ARG A 103 26.62 2.93 3.12
N ALA A 104 27.15 2.13 2.20
CA ALA A 104 26.76 2.15 0.80
C ALA A 104 25.29 1.73 0.61
N LEU A 105 24.84 0.67 1.30
CA LEU A 105 23.45 0.22 1.31
C LEU A 105 22.53 1.35 1.78
N ARG A 106 22.81 1.99 2.91
CA ARG A 106 21.98 3.04 3.50
C ARG A 106 21.88 4.30 2.63
N ARG A 107 22.81 4.55 1.71
CA ARG A 107 22.68 5.61 0.70
C ARG A 107 21.66 5.28 -0.38
N ARG A 108 21.43 4.00 -0.66
CA ARG A 108 20.44 3.49 -1.63
C ARG A 108 19.03 3.35 -1.04
N ILE A 109 18.89 3.53 0.27
CA ILE A 109 17.62 3.39 1.00
C ILE A 109 17.28 4.73 1.65
N GLY A 110 16.15 5.31 1.28
CA GLY A 110 15.56 6.44 1.99
C GLY A 110 14.67 5.96 3.13
N MET A 111 14.57 6.73 4.22
CA MET A 111 13.68 6.40 5.32
C MET A 111 12.88 7.62 5.78
N ILE A 112 11.57 7.43 5.87
CA ILE A 112 10.61 8.37 6.43
C ILE A 112 10.14 7.82 7.77
N PHE A 113 10.21 8.65 8.80
CA PHE A 113 9.93 8.26 10.19
C PHE A 113 8.58 8.79 10.66
N GLN A 114 7.95 8.11 11.57
CA GLN A 114 6.70 8.47 12.23
C GLN A 114 6.73 9.89 12.84
N HIS A 115 7.81 10.24 13.53
CA HIS A 115 7.99 11.52 14.21
C HIS A 115 8.85 12.52 13.42
N PHE A 116 8.86 12.42 12.07
CA PHE A 116 9.59 13.30 11.16
C PHE A 116 11.11 13.29 11.33
N ASN A 117 11.64 13.21 12.55
CA ASN A 117 13.06 13.21 12.93
C ASN A 117 13.86 14.33 12.24
N LEU A 118 13.28 15.53 12.14
CA LEU A 118 13.95 16.70 11.57
C LEU A 118 14.94 17.28 12.57
N LEU A 119 16.05 17.77 12.04
CA LEU A 119 17.06 18.50 12.82
C LEU A 119 16.49 19.89 13.16
N SER A 120 16.09 20.10 14.42
CA SER A 120 15.40 21.32 14.90
C SER A 120 16.23 22.59 14.76
N SER A 121 17.56 22.47 14.82
CA SER A 121 18.52 23.58 14.67
C SER A 121 18.86 23.91 13.21
N ARG A 122 18.31 23.19 12.24
CA ARG A 122 18.55 23.39 10.81
C ARG A 122 17.28 23.85 10.10
N THR A 123 17.44 24.68 9.09
CA THR A 123 16.33 25.08 8.20
C THR A 123 15.80 23.90 7.41
N VAL A 124 14.67 24.09 6.71
CA VAL A 124 14.09 23.11 5.78
C VAL A 124 15.11 22.70 4.72
N ALA A 125 15.72 23.66 4.02
CA ALA A 125 16.74 23.40 3.00
C ALA A 125 17.94 22.64 3.59
N ALA A 126 18.41 23.01 4.77
CA ALA A 126 19.53 22.34 5.43
C ALA A 126 19.19 20.93 5.93
N ASN A 127 17.93 20.66 6.30
CA ASN A 127 17.47 19.30 6.59
C ASN A 127 17.51 18.39 5.34
N VAL A 128 17.07 18.92 4.19
CA VAL A 128 17.11 18.18 2.91
C VAL A 128 18.53 17.99 2.41
N ALA A 129 19.42 18.97 2.60
CA ALA A 129 20.83 18.93 2.22
C ALA A 129 21.64 17.91 3.04
N PHE A 130 21.23 17.63 4.28
CA PHE A 130 22.04 16.88 5.25
C PHE A 130 22.55 15.52 4.77
N PRO A 131 21.74 14.64 4.14
CA PRO A 131 22.24 13.37 3.60
C PRO A 131 23.31 13.55 2.51
N LEU A 132 23.20 14.61 1.70
CA LEU A 132 24.16 14.93 0.64
C LEU A 132 25.47 15.48 1.21
N GLU A 133 25.40 16.29 2.27
CA GLU A 133 26.56 16.76 3.02
C GLU A 133 27.35 15.57 3.58
N LEU A 134 26.65 14.59 4.20
CA LEU A 134 27.27 13.36 4.72
C LEU A 134 27.87 12.49 3.62
N ALA A 135 27.30 12.53 2.41
CA ALA A 135 27.82 11.82 1.25
C ALA A 135 29.05 12.50 0.61
N GLY A 136 29.41 13.72 1.04
CA GLY A 136 30.50 14.49 0.48
C GLY A 136 30.18 15.12 -0.90
N THR A 137 28.89 15.31 -1.21
CA THR A 137 28.45 15.89 -2.48
C THR A 137 28.91 17.34 -2.62
N PRO A 138 29.37 17.79 -3.81
CA PRO A 138 29.76 19.17 -4.05
C PRO A 138 28.62 20.17 -3.78
N ARG A 139 28.94 21.34 -3.23
CA ARG A 139 27.95 22.32 -2.79
C ARG A 139 26.97 22.73 -3.89
N ALA A 140 27.43 22.96 -5.09
CA ALA A 140 26.59 23.35 -6.23
C ALA A 140 25.55 22.26 -6.59
N GLU A 141 25.93 20.98 -6.48
CA GLU A 141 25.02 19.87 -6.71
C GLU A 141 23.99 19.74 -5.56
N ILE A 142 24.42 19.99 -4.32
CA ILE A 142 23.50 20.01 -3.16
C ILE A 142 22.44 21.09 -3.36
N ASP A 143 22.84 22.32 -3.70
CA ASP A 143 21.92 23.45 -3.85
C ASP A 143 20.90 23.19 -4.97
N ALA A 144 21.35 22.67 -6.12
CA ALA A 144 20.46 22.29 -7.22
C ALA A 144 19.47 21.16 -6.81
N ARG A 145 19.97 20.12 -6.14
CA ARG A 145 19.14 18.99 -5.71
C ARG A 145 18.13 19.37 -4.64
N VAL A 146 18.52 20.23 -3.69
CA VAL A 146 17.61 20.75 -2.66
C VAL A 146 16.49 21.57 -3.29
N ALA A 147 16.80 22.45 -4.25
CA ALA A 147 15.78 23.23 -4.95
C ALA A 147 14.78 22.34 -5.70
N GLU A 148 15.27 21.32 -6.43
CA GLU A 148 14.44 20.32 -7.12
C GLU A 148 13.50 19.61 -6.14
N LEU A 149 14.04 19.10 -5.02
CA LEU A 149 13.25 18.36 -4.05
C LEU A 149 12.23 19.23 -3.32
N LEU A 150 12.57 20.46 -2.99
CA LEU A 150 11.62 21.40 -2.38
C LEU A 150 10.48 21.73 -3.34
N HIS A 151 10.77 21.84 -4.63
CA HIS A 151 9.74 21.97 -5.67
C HIS A 151 8.84 20.74 -5.72
N THR A 152 9.41 19.53 -5.78
CA THR A 152 8.67 18.25 -5.81
C THR A 152 7.68 18.12 -4.64
N VAL A 153 8.07 18.58 -3.44
CA VAL A 153 7.19 18.50 -2.26
C VAL A 153 6.36 19.77 -2.01
N GLY A 154 6.49 20.83 -2.84
CA GLY A 154 5.75 22.09 -2.75
C GLY A 154 6.13 22.92 -1.52
N LEU A 155 7.43 23.01 -1.21
CA LEU A 155 7.94 23.72 -0.03
C LEU A 155 9.01 24.79 -0.36
N GLU A 156 9.09 25.30 -1.59
CA GLU A 156 10.08 26.30 -2.02
C GLU A 156 10.03 27.54 -1.14
N ALA A 157 8.82 28.05 -0.87
CA ALA A 157 8.61 29.24 -0.03
C ALA A 157 8.98 29.02 1.45
N HIS A 158 9.27 27.78 1.85
CA HIS A 158 9.58 27.39 3.23
C HIS A 158 11.05 27.04 3.43
N ALA A 159 11.90 27.13 2.40
CA ALA A 159 13.30 26.70 2.41
C ALA A 159 14.10 27.20 3.63
N ASN A 160 13.88 28.45 4.03
CA ASN A 160 14.60 29.12 5.12
C ASN A 160 13.91 29.01 6.49
N LYS A 161 12.73 28.37 6.56
CA LYS A 161 12.04 28.15 7.85
C LYS A 161 12.67 27.00 8.64
N TYR A 162 12.47 27.03 9.94
CA TYR A 162 12.86 25.96 10.85
C TYR A 162 11.68 25.02 11.12
N PRO A 163 11.92 23.75 11.51
CA PRO A 163 10.87 22.77 11.78
C PRO A 163 9.78 23.25 12.74
N ALA A 164 10.12 24.07 13.73
CA ALA A 164 9.15 24.61 14.70
C ALA A 164 8.10 25.54 14.03
N GLN A 165 8.38 26.07 12.85
CA GLN A 165 7.52 27.00 12.11
C GLN A 165 6.62 26.28 11.08
N LEU A 166 6.62 24.95 11.06
CA LEU A 166 5.93 24.12 10.08
C LEU A 166 4.76 23.37 10.70
N SER A 167 3.69 23.16 9.91
CA SER A 167 2.63 22.20 10.24
C SER A 167 3.15 20.75 10.19
N GLY A 168 2.39 19.80 10.76
CA GLY A 168 2.72 18.36 10.72
C GLY A 168 2.95 17.86 9.29
N GLY A 169 2.02 18.17 8.37
CA GLY A 169 2.14 17.80 6.97
C GLY A 169 3.33 18.42 6.25
N GLN A 170 3.66 19.68 6.57
CA GLN A 170 4.87 20.32 6.03
C GLN A 170 6.14 19.64 6.56
N LYS A 171 6.20 19.29 7.85
CA LYS A 171 7.31 18.52 8.41
C LYS A 171 7.47 17.17 7.72
N GLN A 172 6.36 16.49 7.45
CA GLN A 172 6.38 15.21 6.73
C GLN A 172 6.92 15.35 5.30
N ARG A 173 6.49 16.38 4.57
CA ARG A 173 7.01 16.68 3.23
C ARG A 173 8.51 17.00 3.24
N VAL A 174 9.03 17.68 4.28
CA VAL A 174 10.48 17.85 4.47
C VAL A 174 11.16 16.51 4.70
N GLY A 175 10.58 15.62 5.51
CA GLY A 175 11.06 14.25 5.74
C GLY A 175 11.14 13.44 4.44
N ILE A 176 10.11 13.55 3.58
CA ILE A 176 10.08 12.92 2.25
C ILE A 176 11.21 13.50 1.37
N ALA A 177 11.33 14.82 1.24
CA ALA A 177 12.39 15.45 0.45
C ALA A 177 13.78 15.03 0.91
N ARG A 178 14.01 14.98 2.24
CA ARG A 178 15.28 14.51 2.82
C ARG A 178 15.55 13.03 2.49
N ALA A 179 14.56 12.17 2.57
CA ALA A 179 14.69 10.75 2.26
C ALA A 179 15.03 10.49 0.78
N LEU A 180 14.59 11.40 -0.12
CA LEU A 180 14.85 11.35 -1.56
C LEU A 180 16.17 12.00 -1.98
N ALA A 181 16.87 12.66 -1.06
CA ALA A 181 18.04 13.47 -1.40
C ALA A 181 19.13 12.68 -2.13
N THR A 182 19.45 11.49 -1.64
CA THR A 182 20.49 10.60 -2.20
C THR A 182 20.06 9.81 -3.43
N ARG A 183 18.90 10.08 -4.03
CA ARG A 183 18.30 9.29 -5.12
C ARG A 183 18.23 7.79 -4.76
N PRO A 184 17.52 7.44 -3.69
CA PRO A 184 17.44 6.05 -3.25
C PRO A 184 16.69 5.20 -4.27
N GLN A 185 16.88 3.88 -4.22
CA GLN A 185 16.13 2.87 -4.98
C GLN A 185 14.92 2.38 -4.19
N ILE A 186 15.02 2.41 -2.86
CA ILE A 186 14.02 1.93 -1.92
C ILE A 186 13.68 3.06 -0.96
N LEU A 187 12.39 3.26 -0.70
CA LEU A 187 11.89 4.19 0.30
C LEU A 187 11.12 3.41 1.38
N LEU A 188 11.61 3.47 2.60
CA LEU A 188 10.99 2.86 3.77
C LEU A 188 10.14 3.92 4.49
N CYS A 189 8.88 3.62 4.75
CA CYS A 189 7.92 4.52 5.42
C CYS A 189 7.45 3.85 6.71
N ASP A 190 7.98 4.28 7.86
CA ASP A 190 7.59 3.78 9.17
C ASP A 190 6.47 4.67 9.74
N GLU A 191 5.22 4.23 9.64
CA GLU A 191 4.01 4.93 10.07
C GLU A 191 3.96 6.42 9.67
N ALA A 192 4.31 6.70 8.41
CA ALA A 192 4.54 8.04 7.88
C ALA A 192 3.32 9.00 7.94
N THR A 193 2.15 8.50 8.27
CA THR A 193 0.88 9.26 8.29
C THR A 193 0.17 9.26 9.64
N SER A 194 0.60 8.45 10.60
CA SER A 194 -0.10 8.25 11.89
C SER A 194 -0.24 9.51 12.77
N ALA A 195 0.61 10.52 12.55
CA ALA A 195 0.58 11.80 13.29
C ALA A 195 -0.11 12.93 12.51
N LEU A 196 -0.82 12.63 11.42
CA LEU A 196 -1.43 13.61 10.51
C LEU A 196 -2.96 13.50 10.55
N ASP A 197 -3.62 14.62 10.25
CA ASP A 197 -5.07 14.62 10.02
C ASP A 197 -5.42 13.93 8.68
N PRO A 198 -6.66 13.46 8.48
CA PRO A 198 -7.06 12.70 7.30
C PRO A 198 -6.81 13.39 5.96
N GLN A 199 -7.00 14.73 5.88
CA GLN A 199 -6.79 15.49 4.66
C GLN A 199 -5.30 15.59 4.31
N THR A 200 -4.47 15.82 5.31
CA THR A 200 -3.02 15.86 5.18
C THR A 200 -2.47 14.48 4.83
N THR A 201 -2.97 13.42 5.49
CA THR A 201 -2.66 12.02 5.14
C THR A 201 -2.91 11.75 3.66
N ALA A 202 -4.11 12.09 3.17
CA ALA A 202 -4.45 11.92 1.77
C ALA A 202 -3.46 12.62 0.83
N SER A 203 -3.07 13.85 1.17
CA SER A 203 -2.13 14.66 0.40
C SER A 203 -0.72 14.04 0.36
N VAL A 204 -0.24 13.53 1.49
CA VAL A 204 1.06 12.85 1.61
C VAL A 204 1.08 11.53 0.83
N LEU A 205 0.00 10.73 0.92
CA LEU A 205 -0.12 9.48 0.18
C LEU A 205 -0.17 9.71 -1.34
N ASN A 206 -0.89 10.72 -1.80
CA ASN A 206 -0.91 11.10 -3.21
C ASN A 206 0.50 11.51 -3.70
N LEU A 207 1.25 12.26 -2.89
CA LEU A 207 2.64 12.61 -3.19
C LEU A 207 3.54 11.38 -3.28
N LEU A 208 3.43 10.43 -2.35
CA LEU A 208 4.20 9.17 -2.40
C LEU A 208 3.85 8.35 -3.64
N GLY A 209 2.57 8.24 -4.00
CA GLY A 209 2.14 7.57 -5.22
C GLY A 209 2.65 8.26 -6.50
N GLN A 210 2.70 9.59 -6.52
CA GLN A 210 3.30 10.34 -7.63
C GLN A 210 4.80 10.07 -7.74
N ILE A 211 5.54 10.16 -6.64
CA ILE A 211 6.98 9.88 -6.57
C ILE A 211 7.29 8.44 -7.04
N ASN A 212 6.50 7.45 -6.59
CA ASN A 212 6.65 6.07 -7.04
C ASN A 212 6.52 5.94 -8.56
N ARG A 213 5.48 6.55 -9.16
CA ARG A 213 5.25 6.48 -10.62
C ARG A 213 6.33 7.21 -11.42
N GLU A 214 6.75 8.38 -10.97
CA GLU A 214 7.72 9.23 -11.70
C GLU A 214 9.14 8.68 -11.62
N LEU A 215 9.54 8.14 -10.46
CA LEU A 215 10.91 7.68 -10.22
C LEU A 215 11.08 6.16 -10.34
N GLY A 216 10.01 5.39 -10.46
CA GLY A 216 10.03 3.92 -10.42
C GLY A 216 10.54 3.37 -9.07
N LEU A 217 10.39 4.12 -8.01
CA LEU A 217 10.91 3.84 -6.68
C LEU A 217 10.12 2.72 -6.00
N THR A 218 10.81 1.73 -5.42
CA THR A 218 10.15 0.74 -4.57
C THR A 218 9.84 1.36 -3.21
N ILE A 219 8.58 1.31 -2.76
CA ILE A 219 8.16 1.86 -1.48
C ILE A 219 7.71 0.73 -0.56
N VAL A 220 8.27 0.64 0.64
CA VAL A 220 7.78 -0.25 1.71
C VAL A 220 7.15 0.60 2.79
N LEU A 221 5.85 0.43 2.98
CA LEU A 221 5.04 1.26 3.87
C LEU A 221 4.48 0.43 5.01
N ILE A 222 4.81 0.83 6.24
CA ILE A 222 4.23 0.26 7.46
C ILE A 222 3.11 1.15 7.96
N THR A 223 1.99 0.53 8.28
CA THR A 223 0.84 1.19 8.91
C THR A 223 -0.01 0.20 9.68
N HIS A 224 -0.88 0.69 10.53
CA HIS A 224 -1.99 -0.05 11.13
C HIS A 224 -3.33 0.37 10.50
N GLU A 225 -3.32 1.32 9.54
CA GLU A 225 -4.50 1.87 8.88
C GLU A 225 -4.72 1.17 7.54
N MET A 226 -5.81 0.40 7.41
CA MET A 226 -6.15 -0.30 6.16
C MET A 226 -6.47 0.68 5.01
N ASP A 227 -7.03 1.84 5.31
CA ASP A 227 -7.32 2.87 4.30
C ASP A 227 -6.06 3.39 3.61
N VAL A 228 -4.94 3.45 4.33
CA VAL A 228 -3.63 3.81 3.76
C VAL A 228 -3.17 2.73 2.77
N ILE A 229 -3.26 1.44 3.17
CA ILE A 229 -2.92 0.31 2.30
C ILE A 229 -3.76 0.33 1.02
N ARG A 230 -5.07 0.42 1.18
CA ARG A 230 -6.05 0.43 0.08
C ARG A 230 -5.79 1.56 -0.92
N ARG A 231 -5.34 2.71 -0.44
CA ARG A 231 -5.17 3.91 -1.26
C ARG A 231 -3.94 3.89 -2.14
N VAL A 232 -2.83 3.31 -1.69
CA VAL A 232 -1.54 3.46 -2.39
C VAL A 232 -0.79 2.17 -2.66
N CYS A 233 -1.06 1.07 -1.95
CA CYS A 233 -0.29 -0.16 -2.09
C CYS A 233 -0.77 -1.03 -3.24
N ASP A 234 0.16 -1.75 -3.85
CA ASP A 234 -0.10 -2.76 -4.87
C ASP A 234 -0.32 -4.14 -4.22
N ARG A 235 0.57 -4.49 -3.30
CA ARG A 235 0.53 -5.72 -2.51
C ARG A 235 0.67 -5.40 -1.03
N VAL A 236 0.25 -6.34 -0.20
CA VAL A 236 0.29 -6.21 1.25
C VAL A 236 0.74 -7.50 1.92
N ALA A 237 1.44 -7.36 3.05
CA ALA A 237 1.74 -8.43 4.00
C ALA A 237 1.05 -8.13 5.32
N VAL A 238 0.36 -9.11 5.88
CA VAL A 238 -0.29 -9.03 7.18
C VAL A 238 0.57 -9.77 8.21
N LEU A 239 0.98 -9.04 9.24
CA LEU A 239 1.75 -9.59 10.35
C LEU A 239 0.87 -9.73 11.59
N ASP A 240 0.98 -10.89 12.25
CA ASP A 240 0.35 -11.14 13.54
C ASP A 240 1.32 -11.88 14.47
N ALA A 241 1.53 -11.38 15.67
CA ALA A 241 2.44 -11.95 16.68
C ALA A 241 3.82 -12.36 16.10
N GLY A 242 4.38 -11.52 15.23
CA GLY A 242 5.67 -11.74 14.58
C GLY A 242 5.64 -12.71 13.38
N ALA A 243 4.51 -13.31 13.06
CA ALA A 243 4.34 -14.18 11.90
C ALA A 243 3.76 -13.43 10.70
N LEU A 244 4.21 -13.78 9.49
CA LEU A 244 3.54 -13.42 8.24
C LEU A 244 2.35 -14.37 8.07
N VAL A 245 1.11 -13.85 8.19
CA VAL A 245 -0.10 -14.67 8.17
C VAL A 245 -0.84 -14.63 6.85
N GLU A 246 -0.70 -13.56 6.08
CA GLU A 246 -1.28 -13.44 4.76
C GLU A 246 -0.47 -12.44 3.91
N THR A 247 -0.37 -12.68 2.60
CA THR A 247 0.26 -11.75 1.65
C THR A 247 -0.33 -11.93 0.26
N GLY A 248 -0.44 -10.84 -0.49
CA GLY A 248 -0.97 -10.86 -1.85
C GLY A 248 -1.29 -9.47 -2.39
N PRO A 249 -1.88 -9.38 -3.59
CA PRO A 249 -2.46 -8.14 -4.11
C PRO A 249 -3.47 -7.55 -3.12
N VAL A 250 -3.47 -6.23 -2.94
CA VAL A 250 -4.38 -5.56 -1.99
C VAL A 250 -5.84 -5.88 -2.30
N THR A 251 -6.21 -6.00 -3.57
CA THR A 251 -7.56 -6.39 -3.99
C THR A 251 -7.96 -7.76 -3.46
N GLU A 252 -7.07 -8.75 -3.50
CA GLU A 252 -7.36 -10.10 -3.03
C GLU A 252 -7.44 -10.16 -1.50
N VAL A 253 -6.41 -9.64 -0.82
CA VAL A 253 -6.33 -9.64 0.65
C VAL A 253 -7.47 -8.83 1.28
N PHE A 254 -7.93 -7.78 0.60
CA PHE A 254 -9.00 -6.92 1.10
C PHE A 254 -10.39 -7.47 0.84
N LEU A 255 -10.63 -7.96 -0.38
CA LEU A 255 -11.96 -8.41 -0.79
C LEU A 255 -12.24 -9.87 -0.41
N HIS A 256 -11.17 -10.66 -0.24
CA HIS A 256 -11.26 -12.10 0.06
C HIS A 256 -10.28 -12.55 1.14
N PRO A 257 -10.28 -11.91 2.34
CA PRO A 257 -9.34 -12.21 3.41
C PRO A 257 -9.47 -13.66 3.87
N GLN A 258 -8.35 -14.40 3.88
CA GLN A 258 -8.32 -15.81 4.26
C GLN A 258 -8.03 -15.99 5.75
N HIS A 259 -7.13 -15.20 6.32
CA HIS A 259 -6.73 -15.33 7.71
C HIS A 259 -7.69 -14.56 8.65
N PRO A 260 -8.03 -15.09 9.85
CA PRO A 260 -8.92 -14.42 10.81
C PRO A 260 -8.44 -13.01 11.19
N THR A 261 -7.13 -12.81 11.35
CA THR A 261 -6.55 -11.49 11.65
C THR A 261 -6.80 -10.49 10.53
N THR A 262 -6.66 -10.93 9.26
CA THR A 262 -6.95 -10.07 8.09
C THR A 262 -8.43 -9.72 8.03
N ARG A 263 -9.33 -10.69 8.27
CA ARG A 263 -10.78 -10.43 8.32
C ARG A 263 -11.11 -9.36 9.35
N ARG A 264 -10.50 -9.45 10.55
CA ARG A 264 -10.70 -8.45 11.60
C ARG A 264 -10.24 -7.06 11.13
N PHE A 265 -9.05 -6.93 10.53
CA PHE A 265 -8.56 -5.65 10.00
C PHE A 265 -9.50 -5.06 8.96
N VAL A 266 -10.00 -5.89 8.05
CA VAL A 266 -10.96 -5.45 7.03
C VAL A 266 -12.26 -4.99 7.69
N SER A 267 -12.86 -5.79 8.58
CA SER A 267 -14.11 -5.46 9.30
C SER A 267 -13.98 -4.16 10.11
N GLU A 268 -12.86 -3.97 10.83
CA GLU A 268 -12.60 -2.75 11.60
C GLU A 268 -12.51 -1.51 10.70
N SER A 269 -11.85 -1.61 9.54
CA SER A 269 -11.73 -0.51 8.59
C SER A 269 -13.05 -0.18 7.90
N GLU A 270 -13.92 -1.16 7.74
CA GLU A 270 -15.21 -1.01 7.09
C GLU A 270 -16.31 -0.58 8.05
N HIS A 271 -16.01 -0.46 9.36
CA HIS A 271 -16.99 -0.20 10.42
C HIS A 271 -18.16 -1.21 10.39
N ILE A 272 -17.88 -2.42 9.90
CA ILE A 272 -18.84 -3.51 9.83
C ILE A 272 -18.72 -4.29 11.14
N ASP A 273 -19.70 -4.12 12.00
CA ASP A 273 -19.88 -5.02 13.13
C ASP A 273 -20.59 -6.29 12.63
N GLU A 274 -19.81 -7.33 12.31
CA GLU A 274 -20.35 -8.61 11.81
C GLU A 274 -21.38 -9.23 12.77
N GLY A 275 -21.23 -8.97 14.07
CA GLY A 275 -22.18 -9.45 15.08
C GLY A 275 -23.55 -8.74 15.03
N VAL A 276 -23.57 -7.45 14.64
CA VAL A 276 -24.79 -6.67 14.43
C VAL A 276 -25.43 -7.10 13.12
N LEU A 277 -24.66 -7.20 12.04
CA LEU A 277 -25.14 -7.66 10.73
C LEU A 277 -25.84 -9.02 10.78
N HIS A 278 -25.29 -10.00 11.50
CA HIS A 278 -25.93 -11.32 11.63
C HIS A 278 -27.28 -11.25 12.36
N LYS A 279 -27.40 -10.45 13.43
CA LYS A 279 -28.66 -10.31 14.16
C LYS A 279 -29.73 -9.56 13.36
N ASP A 280 -29.33 -8.50 12.65
CA ASP A 280 -30.25 -7.72 11.83
C ASP A 280 -30.80 -8.50 10.64
N PHE A 281 -30.06 -9.51 10.16
CA PHE A 281 -30.48 -10.36 9.04
C PHE A 281 -31.32 -11.56 9.44
N GLU A 282 -31.47 -11.89 10.74
CA GLU A 282 -32.30 -13.04 11.18
C GLU A 282 -33.75 -12.95 10.72
N ALA A 283 -34.30 -11.72 10.65
CA ALA A 283 -35.69 -11.48 10.23
C ALA A 283 -35.86 -11.27 8.72
N VAL A 284 -34.77 -11.21 7.95
CA VAL A 284 -34.84 -10.93 6.50
C VAL A 284 -35.18 -12.23 5.75
N ALA A 285 -36.20 -12.18 4.90
CA ALA A 285 -36.55 -13.32 4.05
C ALA A 285 -35.55 -13.53 2.91
N GLY A 286 -35.42 -14.81 2.47
CA GLY A 286 -34.62 -15.18 1.32
C GLY A 286 -33.16 -15.53 1.63
N ARG A 287 -32.41 -15.84 0.57
CA ARG A 287 -30.99 -16.18 0.65
C ARG A 287 -30.16 -14.91 0.67
N ILE A 288 -29.28 -14.77 1.66
CA ILE A 288 -28.43 -13.58 1.80
C ILE A 288 -27.07 -13.89 1.20
N VAL A 289 -26.68 -13.07 0.24
CA VAL A 289 -25.39 -13.16 -0.45
C VAL A 289 -24.66 -11.82 -0.43
N ARG A 290 -23.32 -11.90 -0.36
CA ARG A 290 -22.45 -10.75 -0.62
C ARG A 290 -21.92 -10.85 -2.05
N LEU A 291 -22.16 -9.81 -2.83
CA LEU A 291 -21.72 -9.66 -4.21
C LEU A 291 -20.53 -8.70 -4.23
N THR A 292 -19.39 -9.14 -4.75
CA THR A 292 -18.19 -8.29 -4.91
C THR A 292 -17.92 -8.09 -6.40
N PHE A 293 -17.99 -6.85 -6.84
CA PHE A 293 -17.72 -6.39 -8.19
C PHE A 293 -16.33 -5.76 -8.23
N LEU A 294 -15.56 -6.00 -9.28
CA LEU A 294 -14.22 -5.46 -9.43
C LEU A 294 -14.02 -4.84 -10.81
N GLY A 295 -13.36 -3.69 -10.88
CA GLY A 295 -13.07 -3.02 -12.16
C GLY A 295 -14.32 -2.43 -12.81
N GLY A 296 -14.41 -2.54 -14.14
CA GLY A 296 -15.48 -1.96 -14.95
C GLY A 296 -16.88 -2.46 -14.58
N ASP A 297 -16.98 -3.70 -14.16
CA ASP A 297 -18.24 -4.36 -13.81
C ASP A 297 -18.94 -3.72 -12.60
N THR A 298 -18.19 -2.94 -11.81
CA THR A 298 -18.74 -2.17 -10.67
C THR A 298 -19.84 -1.18 -11.10
N TYR A 299 -19.79 -0.70 -12.34
CA TYR A 299 -20.73 0.29 -12.86
C TYR A 299 -21.77 -0.31 -13.80
N GLU A 300 -21.72 -1.61 -14.07
CA GLU A 300 -22.71 -2.30 -14.91
C GLU A 300 -24.00 -2.61 -14.11
N PRO A 301 -25.18 -2.49 -14.74
CA PRO A 301 -26.46 -2.77 -14.08
C PRO A 301 -26.74 -4.27 -13.97
N LEU A 302 -25.74 -5.04 -13.53
CA LEU A 302 -25.79 -6.52 -13.47
C LEU A 302 -26.89 -7.03 -12.55
N LEU A 303 -27.07 -6.41 -11.37
CA LEU A 303 -28.08 -6.83 -10.40
C LEU A 303 -29.48 -6.80 -11.00
N GLY A 304 -29.86 -5.68 -11.62
CA GLY A 304 -31.17 -5.55 -12.26
C GLY A 304 -31.38 -6.41 -13.51
N ARG A 305 -30.30 -6.73 -14.24
CA ARG A 305 -30.34 -7.62 -15.41
C ARG A 305 -30.61 -9.05 -14.97
N ILE A 306 -29.79 -9.57 -14.06
CA ILE A 306 -29.91 -10.94 -13.57
C ILE A 306 -31.23 -11.17 -12.84
N ALA A 307 -31.72 -10.20 -12.07
CA ALA A 307 -33.01 -10.27 -11.42
C ALA A 307 -34.15 -10.46 -12.43
N ARG A 308 -34.17 -9.68 -13.53
CA ARG A 308 -35.17 -9.82 -14.60
C ARG A 308 -35.08 -11.18 -15.31
N ASP A 309 -33.87 -11.65 -15.59
CA ASP A 309 -33.65 -12.89 -16.36
C ASP A 309 -34.02 -14.13 -15.56
N THR A 310 -33.93 -14.09 -14.22
CA THR A 310 -34.16 -15.20 -13.32
C THR A 310 -35.49 -15.12 -12.54
N GLY A 311 -36.17 -13.97 -12.64
CA GLY A 311 -37.42 -13.71 -11.88
C GLY A 311 -37.22 -13.55 -10.38
N VAL A 312 -35.97 -13.31 -9.93
CA VAL A 312 -35.62 -13.12 -8.52
C VAL A 312 -35.87 -11.67 -8.12
N ASP A 313 -36.55 -11.47 -7.00
CA ASP A 313 -36.59 -10.18 -6.32
C ASP A 313 -35.40 -10.05 -5.39
N TYR A 314 -34.93 -8.81 -5.17
CA TYR A 314 -33.81 -8.54 -4.27
C TYR A 314 -34.02 -7.33 -3.39
N ASN A 315 -33.50 -7.39 -2.16
CA ASN A 315 -33.36 -6.24 -1.28
C ASN A 315 -31.87 -5.97 -1.04
N ILE A 316 -31.45 -4.71 -1.16
CA ILE A 316 -30.11 -4.30 -0.78
C ILE A 316 -30.09 -4.05 0.73
N LEU A 317 -29.36 -4.87 1.46
CA LEU A 317 -29.25 -4.79 2.91
C LEU A 317 -28.11 -3.86 3.33
N SER A 318 -27.00 -3.91 2.61
CA SER A 318 -25.89 -2.98 2.75
C SER A 318 -25.11 -2.91 1.45
N GLY A 319 -24.32 -1.85 1.26
CA GLY A 319 -23.47 -1.79 0.08
C GLY A 319 -22.65 -0.52 0.01
N ARG A 320 -21.55 -0.63 -0.73
CA ARG A 320 -20.68 0.50 -1.05
C ARG A 320 -20.01 0.33 -2.40
N ILE A 321 -19.64 1.44 -2.99
CA ILE A 321 -18.77 1.52 -4.16
C ILE A 321 -17.61 2.41 -3.75
N ASP A 322 -16.39 1.91 -3.94
CA ASP A 322 -15.17 2.61 -3.54
C ASP A 322 -14.02 2.21 -4.48
N ARG A 323 -12.78 2.53 -4.16
CA ARG A 323 -11.60 2.22 -4.96
C ARG A 323 -10.48 1.62 -4.10
N ILE A 324 -9.80 0.63 -4.67
CA ILE A 324 -8.52 0.16 -4.19
C ILE A 324 -7.50 0.69 -5.20
N LYS A 325 -6.71 1.71 -4.79
CA LYS A 325 -5.82 2.47 -5.67
C LYS A 325 -6.62 3.01 -6.88
N ASP A 326 -6.34 2.54 -8.08
CA ASP A 326 -7.00 2.97 -9.32
C ASP A 326 -8.17 2.05 -9.72
N THR A 327 -8.34 0.92 -9.04
CA THR A 327 -9.36 -0.08 -9.38
C THR A 327 -10.65 0.17 -8.60
N PRO A 328 -11.77 0.51 -9.26
CA PRO A 328 -13.05 0.58 -8.60
C PRO A 328 -13.51 -0.80 -8.14
N TYR A 329 -14.19 -0.87 -7.01
CA TYR A 329 -14.88 -2.06 -6.55
C TYR A 329 -16.23 -1.70 -5.94
N GLY A 330 -17.16 -2.64 -6.03
CA GLY A 330 -18.46 -2.55 -5.36
C GLY A 330 -18.68 -3.79 -4.53
N GLN A 331 -19.23 -3.63 -3.33
CA GLN A 331 -19.61 -4.73 -2.48
C GLN A 331 -21.05 -4.49 -2.00
N LEU A 332 -21.93 -5.42 -2.33
CA LEU A 332 -23.35 -5.35 -1.97
C LEU A 332 -23.73 -6.61 -1.19
N THR A 333 -24.37 -6.43 -0.05
CA THR A 333 -25.07 -7.53 0.64
C THR A 333 -26.54 -7.45 0.26
N VAL A 334 -27.04 -8.49 -0.37
CA VAL A 334 -28.43 -8.53 -0.85
C VAL A 334 -29.14 -9.77 -0.35
N SER A 335 -30.45 -9.67 -0.11
CA SER A 335 -31.31 -10.85 0.02
C SER A 335 -31.96 -11.14 -1.34
N LEU A 336 -31.93 -12.41 -1.75
CA LEU A 336 -32.57 -12.89 -2.97
C LEU A 336 -33.81 -13.69 -2.59
N VAL A 337 -34.98 -13.29 -3.17
CA VAL A 337 -36.29 -13.86 -2.80
C VAL A 337 -37.05 -14.24 -4.07
N GLY A 338 -37.71 -15.39 -4.04
CA GLY A 338 -38.51 -15.87 -5.20
C GLY A 338 -37.64 -16.26 -6.39
N GLY A 339 -38.29 -16.51 -7.54
CA GLY A 339 -37.61 -16.86 -8.77
C GLY A 339 -36.61 -18.04 -8.66
N ASP A 340 -35.63 -18.09 -9.59
CA ASP A 340 -34.53 -19.06 -9.55
C ASP A 340 -33.26 -18.44 -8.95
N VAL A 341 -33.14 -18.55 -7.61
CA VAL A 341 -31.98 -18.00 -6.87
C VAL A 341 -30.67 -18.68 -7.27
N GLN A 342 -30.69 -19.98 -7.65
CA GLN A 342 -29.47 -20.68 -8.08
C GLN A 342 -29.01 -20.16 -9.45
N ALA A 343 -29.94 -19.97 -10.38
CA ALA A 343 -29.65 -19.35 -11.68
C ALA A 343 -29.13 -17.92 -11.50
N ALA A 344 -29.70 -17.15 -10.57
CA ALA A 344 -29.21 -15.80 -10.27
C ALA A 344 -27.77 -15.80 -9.76
N GLN A 345 -27.43 -16.68 -8.80
CA GLN A 345 -26.06 -16.81 -8.32
C GLN A 345 -25.09 -17.24 -9.43
N ALA A 346 -25.48 -18.23 -10.24
CA ALA A 346 -24.69 -18.66 -11.39
C ALA A 346 -24.49 -17.52 -12.42
N GLY A 347 -25.54 -16.71 -12.64
CA GLY A 347 -25.48 -15.54 -13.51
C GLY A 347 -24.49 -14.48 -13.03
N PHE A 348 -24.45 -14.19 -11.73
CA PHE A 348 -23.44 -13.29 -11.14
C PHE A 348 -22.03 -13.83 -11.34
N VAL A 349 -21.80 -15.13 -11.02
CA VAL A 349 -20.49 -15.76 -11.21
C VAL A 349 -20.07 -15.76 -12.68
N ALA A 350 -20.98 -16.05 -13.61
CA ALA A 350 -20.69 -16.01 -15.06
C ALA A 350 -20.35 -14.59 -15.56
N ALA A 351 -20.87 -13.56 -14.89
CA ALA A 351 -20.56 -12.16 -15.16
C ALA A 351 -19.29 -11.68 -14.43
N GLY A 352 -18.49 -12.56 -13.79
CA GLY A 352 -17.25 -12.20 -13.09
C GLY A 352 -17.45 -11.63 -11.69
N VAL A 353 -18.67 -11.63 -11.15
CA VAL A 353 -18.96 -11.18 -9.79
C VAL A 353 -18.66 -12.29 -8.80
N HIS A 354 -17.89 -11.99 -7.77
CA HIS A 354 -17.70 -12.95 -6.68
C HIS A 354 -18.93 -12.99 -5.78
N VAL A 355 -19.43 -14.20 -5.52
CA VAL A 355 -20.63 -14.45 -4.72
C VAL A 355 -20.27 -15.22 -3.47
N GLU A 356 -20.41 -14.59 -2.32
CA GLU A 356 -20.25 -15.22 -1.00
C GLU A 356 -21.63 -15.43 -0.36
N GLU A 357 -21.96 -16.69 -0.02
CA GLU A 357 -23.23 -16.97 0.64
C GLU A 357 -23.10 -16.76 2.15
N LEU A 358 -23.81 -15.77 2.69
CA LEU A 358 -23.80 -15.43 4.10
C LEU A 358 -24.87 -16.21 4.90
N ARG A 359 -26.02 -16.48 4.25
CA ARG A 359 -27.13 -17.25 4.83
C ARG A 359 -27.95 -17.94 3.75
N ARG A 360 -28.31 -19.19 3.96
CA ARG A 360 -29.19 -20.02 3.12
C ARG A 360 -30.66 -19.75 3.34
#